data_074f93fd3245c91746a3128972153478
#
_entry.id   074f93fd3245c91746a3128972153478
#
_cell.length_a   1.000
_cell.length_b   1.000
_cell.length_c   1.000
_cell.angle_alpha   90.00
_cell.angle_beta   90.00
_cell.angle_gamma   90.00
#
_symmetry.space_group_name_H-M   'P 1'
#
loop_
_entity.id
_entity.type
_entity.pdbx_description
1 polymer ?
#
loop_
_entity_poly.entity_id
_entity_poly.type
_entity_poly.pdbx_seq_one_letter_code
_entity_poly.pdbx_strand_id
1 'polypeptide(L)'
;MLTMARGTIIFCLLVSFLIGPSSASAGGAVKSNFEIMRSLTAQVTDELVSGFPPDSAARELLLVPSTRDERYDFIGDVLMESLTARGYRAHIPVPAAPGPADSAGSAVAPPVVAEPFGLRLEFQATEFSLRYPKIYRSHVIGGKKVKRSAGVRVQVKLVDPRDGLVVWMGEASKSYDDRFPYGMIGEVEEGLYEFTKPPRESRNWGKIVEPVAVSGIIVGLIYLFFSNQSD
;
A
#
# COMPACT_ATOMS: atom_id res chain seq x y z
N MET A 1 6.35 55.46 39.21
CA MET A 1 7.43 54.46 39.03
C MET A 1 6.80 53.07 38.78
N LEU A 2 6.19 52.82 37.63
CA LEU A 2 5.55 51.51 37.35
C LEU A 2 5.28 51.38 35.83
N THR A 3 6.33 51.33 34.99
CA THR A 3 6.14 51.14 33.53
C THR A 3 7.32 50.40 32.81
N MET A 4 8.09 49.58 33.54
CA MET A 4 9.22 48.82 32.91
C MET A 4 9.16 47.29 33.03
N ALA A 5 8.03 46.68 33.32
CA ALA A 5 7.96 45.22 33.50
C ALA A 5 7.15 44.45 32.41
N ARG A 6 6.64 45.13 31.37
CA ARG A 6 5.79 44.46 30.35
C ARG A 6 6.50 44.07 29.04
N GLY A 7 7.72 44.53 28.81
CA GLY A 7 8.45 44.30 27.57
C GLY A 7 9.24 42.97 27.52
N THR A 8 9.68 42.47 28.66
CA THR A 8 10.62 41.33 28.72
C THR A 8 9.92 39.95 28.60
N ILE A 9 8.66 39.87 28.95
CA ILE A 9 7.92 38.58 28.91
C ILE A 9 7.50 38.20 27.48
N ILE A 10 7.28 39.19 26.59
CA ILE A 10 6.85 38.90 25.20
C ILE A 10 8.05 38.42 24.35
N PHE A 11 9.27 38.78 24.67
CA PHE A 11 10.44 38.36 23.91
C PHE A 11 10.85 36.91 24.20
N CYS A 12 10.60 36.38 25.39
CA CYS A 12 10.89 35.00 25.73
C CYS A 12 9.87 34.00 25.10
N LEU A 13 8.63 34.41 24.80
CA LEU A 13 7.62 33.57 24.19
C LEU A 13 7.80 33.40 22.67
N LEU A 14 8.48 34.34 21.99
CA LEU A 14 8.71 34.29 20.55
C LEU A 14 9.92 33.44 20.16
N VAL A 15 10.87 33.22 21.05
CA VAL A 15 12.06 32.39 20.79
C VAL A 15 11.79 30.92 20.99
N SER A 16 10.77 30.54 21.78
CA SER A 16 10.39 29.12 22.03
C SER A 16 9.66 28.46 20.86
N PHE A 17 9.21 29.22 19.85
CA PHE A 17 8.45 28.67 18.71
C PHE A 17 9.33 28.30 17.50
N LEU A 18 10.64 28.60 17.55
CA LEU A 18 11.56 28.29 16.45
C LEU A 18 12.38 27.02 16.62
N ILE A 19 12.25 26.35 17.77
CA ILE A 19 12.79 24.99 17.94
C ILE A 19 11.67 24.01 17.57
N GLY A 20 11.39 23.92 16.26
CA GLY A 20 10.61 22.81 15.73
C GLY A 20 11.25 21.50 16.19
N PRO A 21 10.47 20.46 16.51
CA PRO A 21 11.03 19.17 16.88
C PRO A 21 11.93 18.73 15.71
N SER A 22 13.24 18.87 15.90
CA SER A 22 14.20 18.10 15.12
C SER A 22 13.78 16.65 15.33
N SER A 23 13.12 16.08 14.32
CA SER A 23 12.92 14.65 14.23
C SER A 23 14.31 14.03 14.18
N ALA A 24 14.90 13.87 15.37
CA ALA A 24 16.04 13.02 15.57
C ALA A 24 15.58 11.67 15.03
N SER A 25 16.07 11.32 13.86
CA SER A 25 16.01 9.99 13.32
C SER A 25 16.76 9.11 14.32
N ALA A 26 16.07 8.71 15.37
CA ALA A 26 16.50 7.61 16.21
C ALA A 26 16.76 6.46 15.23
N GLY A 27 17.95 5.90 15.24
CA GLY A 27 18.37 4.78 14.41
C GLY A 27 17.55 3.55 14.74
N GLY A 28 16.24 3.60 14.50
CA GLY A 28 15.32 2.48 14.55
C GLY A 28 15.64 1.54 13.41
N ALA A 29 15.55 0.23 13.66
CA ALA A 29 15.68 -0.78 12.64
C ALA A 29 14.77 -0.43 11.45
N VAL A 30 15.28 -0.57 10.24
CA VAL A 30 14.49 -0.33 9.03
C VAL A 30 13.43 -1.41 8.95
N LYS A 31 12.16 -1.00 8.92
CA LYS A 31 11.03 -1.93 8.82
C LYS A 31 11.06 -2.68 7.49
N SER A 32 10.72 -3.96 7.52
CA SER A 32 10.54 -4.75 6.30
C SER A 32 9.34 -4.25 5.48
N ASN A 33 9.29 -4.60 4.21
CA ASN A 33 8.16 -4.29 3.35
C ASN A 33 6.87 -4.93 3.87
N PHE A 34 6.97 -6.16 4.37
CA PHE A 34 5.86 -6.87 4.96
C PHE A 34 5.29 -6.15 6.19
N GLU A 35 6.16 -5.73 7.13
CA GLU A 35 5.73 -5.00 8.34
C GLU A 35 5.01 -3.69 7.99
N ILE A 36 5.49 -2.96 6.97
CA ILE A 36 4.84 -1.73 6.54
C ILE A 36 3.47 -2.02 5.95
N MET A 37 3.37 -2.97 5.01
CA MET A 37 2.10 -3.32 4.39
C MET A 37 1.10 -3.83 5.43
N ARG A 38 1.53 -4.67 6.38
CA ARG A 38 0.68 -5.14 7.47
C ARG A 38 0.21 -4.00 8.37
N SER A 39 1.11 -3.09 8.74
CA SER A 39 0.76 -1.93 9.58
C SER A 39 -0.23 -0.99 8.90
N LEU A 40 -0.06 -0.72 7.58
CA LEU A 40 -0.99 0.10 6.81
C LEU A 40 -2.34 -0.58 6.67
N THR A 41 -2.36 -1.87 6.34
CA THR A 41 -3.60 -2.63 6.23
C THR A 41 -4.34 -2.67 7.56
N ALA A 42 -3.65 -2.92 8.68
CA ALA A 42 -4.26 -2.89 10.00
C ALA A 42 -4.88 -1.53 10.34
N GLN A 43 -4.18 -0.42 10.04
CA GLN A 43 -4.73 0.93 10.26
C GLN A 43 -5.97 1.19 9.41
N VAL A 44 -5.97 0.76 8.14
CA VAL A 44 -7.11 0.91 7.24
C VAL A 44 -8.30 0.06 7.72
N THR A 45 -8.07 -1.19 8.07
CA THR A 45 -9.13 -2.10 8.56
C THR A 45 -9.71 -1.63 9.89
N ASP A 46 -8.87 -1.16 10.81
CA ASP A 46 -9.32 -0.59 12.08
C ASP A 46 -10.19 0.64 11.91
N GLU A 47 -9.82 1.53 10.99
CA GLU A 47 -10.61 2.72 10.65
C GLU A 47 -11.97 2.31 10.08
N LEU A 48 -12.01 1.36 9.13
CA LEU A 48 -13.23 0.86 8.53
C LEU A 48 -14.16 0.20 9.56
N VAL A 49 -13.63 -0.73 10.37
CA VAL A 49 -14.42 -1.44 11.38
C VAL A 49 -14.95 -0.50 12.46
N SER A 50 -14.20 0.57 12.78
CA SER A 50 -14.69 1.59 13.73
C SER A 50 -15.91 2.37 13.22
N GLY A 51 -16.11 2.44 11.92
CA GLY A 51 -17.26 3.09 11.29
C GLY A 51 -18.48 2.19 11.12
N PHE A 52 -18.43 0.92 11.52
CA PHE A 52 -19.55 -0.01 11.35
C PHE A 52 -20.73 0.40 12.24
N PRO A 53 -21.97 0.19 11.75
CA PRO A 53 -23.15 0.41 12.58
C PRO A 53 -23.12 -0.47 13.84
N PRO A 54 -23.52 0.05 15.01
CA PRO A 54 -23.47 -0.71 16.28
C PRO A 54 -24.28 -2.00 16.24
N ASP A 55 -25.36 -2.04 15.49
CA ASP A 55 -26.23 -3.22 15.35
C ASP A 55 -25.57 -4.36 14.55
N SER A 56 -24.50 -4.08 13.82
CA SER A 56 -23.76 -5.11 13.07
C SER A 56 -22.96 -6.04 13.97
N ALA A 57 -22.59 -5.61 15.18
CA ALA A 57 -21.84 -6.44 16.14
C ALA A 57 -22.62 -7.68 16.63
N ALA A 58 -23.96 -7.61 16.63
CA ALA A 58 -24.81 -8.73 17.02
C ALA A 58 -25.03 -9.77 15.90
N ARG A 59 -24.58 -9.48 14.67
CA ARG A 59 -24.76 -10.31 13.49
C ARG A 59 -23.48 -11.05 13.13
N GLU A 60 -23.62 -12.23 12.58
CA GLU A 60 -22.49 -12.95 11.99
C GLU A 60 -22.14 -12.34 10.64
N LEU A 61 -20.86 -12.16 10.38
CA LEU A 61 -20.34 -11.56 9.15
C LEU A 61 -19.71 -12.63 8.26
N LEU A 62 -20.12 -12.68 6.99
CA LEU A 62 -19.45 -13.49 5.97
C LEU A 62 -18.51 -12.59 5.15
N LEU A 63 -17.20 -12.82 5.25
CA LEU A 63 -16.22 -12.08 4.47
C LEU A 63 -16.15 -12.59 3.05
N VAL A 64 -16.39 -11.71 2.08
CA VAL A 64 -16.34 -12.06 0.65
C VAL A 64 -15.39 -11.09 -0.06
N PRO A 65 -14.22 -11.57 -0.52
CA PRO A 65 -13.32 -10.75 -1.33
C PRO A 65 -13.89 -10.56 -2.73
N SER A 66 -13.71 -9.37 -3.31
CA SER A 66 -14.14 -9.08 -4.69
C SER A 66 -13.32 -9.84 -5.74
N THR A 67 -12.09 -10.22 -5.39
CA THR A 67 -11.17 -10.99 -6.25
C THR A 67 -10.42 -11.97 -5.36
N ARG A 68 -9.99 -13.10 -5.93
CA ARG A 68 -9.15 -14.08 -5.22
C ARG A 68 -7.73 -13.97 -5.73
N ASP A 69 -6.87 -13.32 -4.97
CA ASP A 69 -5.42 -13.32 -5.14
C ASP A 69 -4.75 -13.20 -3.77
N GLU A 70 -3.44 -13.40 -3.72
CA GLU A 70 -2.62 -13.36 -2.51
C GLU A 70 -2.82 -12.08 -1.67
N ARG A 71 -3.08 -10.94 -2.31
CA ARG A 71 -3.30 -9.65 -1.63
C ARG A 71 -4.64 -9.62 -0.89
N TYR A 72 -5.67 -10.21 -1.51
CA TYR A 72 -7.00 -10.29 -0.90
C TYR A 72 -7.02 -11.27 0.27
N ASP A 73 -6.29 -12.38 0.19
CA ASP A 73 -6.13 -13.31 1.30
C ASP A 73 -5.45 -12.60 2.48
N PHE A 74 -4.36 -11.88 2.21
CA PHE A 74 -3.66 -11.09 3.22
C PHE A 74 -4.55 -10.01 3.86
N ILE A 75 -5.30 -9.23 3.06
CA ILE A 75 -6.21 -8.19 3.57
C ILE A 75 -7.35 -8.85 4.38
N GLY A 76 -7.87 -9.98 3.91
CA GLY A 76 -8.90 -10.75 4.60
C GLY A 76 -8.46 -11.21 5.98
N ASP A 77 -7.23 -11.71 6.11
CA ASP A 77 -6.65 -12.14 7.40
C ASP A 77 -6.54 -10.95 8.37
N VAL A 78 -6.00 -9.81 7.92
CA VAL A 78 -5.87 -8.61 8.75
C VAL A 78 -7.25 -8.03 9.13
N LEU A 79 -8.20 -8.05 8.21
CA LEU A 79 -9.58 -7.62 8.48
C LEU A 79 -10.25 -8.53 9.50
N MET A 80 -10.06 -9.85 9.38
CA MET A 80 -10.55 -10.84 10.36
C MET A 80 -9.97 -10.58 11.75
N GLU A 81 -8.67 -10.29 11.84
CA GLU A 81 -7.99 -9.92 13.09
C GLU A 81 -8.63 -8.68 13.72
N SER A 82 -8.84 -7.61 12.95
CA SER A 82 -9.50 -6.38 13.41
C SER A 82 -10.95 -6.59 13.87
N LEU A 83 -11.71 -7.39 13.13
CA LEU A 83 -13.10 -7.75 13.47
C LEU A 83 -13.16 -8.54 14.78
N THR A 84 -12.33 -9.57 14.89
CA THR A 84 -12.27 -10.43 16.08
C THR A 84 -11.86 -9.66 17.33
N ALA A 85 -10.87 -8.77 17.21
CA ALA A 85 -10.42 -7.90 18.31
C ALA A 85 -11.54 -7.00 18.83
N ARG A 86 -12.53 -6.67 18.00
CA ARG A 86 -13.72 -5.84 18.37
C ARG A 86 -14.96 -6.67 18.73
N GLY A 87 -14.82 -8.01 18.78
CA GLY A 87 -15.88 -8.91 19.19
C GLY A 87 -16.89 -9.29 18.11
N TYR A 88 -16.61 -8.97 16.83
CA TYR A 88 -17.42 -9.46 15.72
C TYR A 88 -17.20 -10.95 15.49
N ARG A 89 -18.25 -11.68 15.12
CA ARG A 89 -18.17 -13.04 14.63
C ARG A 89 -18.08 -13.02 13.12
N ALA A 90 -16.90 -13.34 12.58
CA ALA A 90 -16.66 -13.29 11.16
C ALA A 90 -16.20 -14.66 10.63
N HIS A 91 -16.63 -15.01 9.43
CA HIS A 91 -16.32 -16.27 8.74
C HIS A 91 -15.80 -16.00 7.34
N ILE A 92 -14.87 -16.83 6.88
CA ILE A 92 -14.43 -16.85 5.48
C ILE A 92 -15.13 -18.04 4.80
N PRO A 93 -15.74 -17.85 3.60
CA PRO A 93 -16.35 -18.95 2.90
C PRO A 93 -15.30 -20.02 2.58
N VAL A 94 -15.50 -21.22 3.11
CA VAL A 94 -14.69 -22.37 2.71
C VAL A 94 -15.10 -22.72 1.28
N PRO A 95 -14.17 -22.75 0.30
CA PRO A 95 -14.50 -23.22 -1.03
C PRO A 95 -15.12 -24.60 -0.93
N ALA A 96 -16.33 -24.80 -1.48
CA ALA A 96 -16.90 -26.12 -1.58
C ALA A 96 -15.87 -27.00 -2.30
N ALA A 97 -15.47 -28.10 -1.65
CA ALA A 97 -14.60 -29.07 -2.28
C ALA A 97 -15.20 -29.44 -3.64
N PRO A 98 -14.40 -29.52 -4.73
CA PRO A 98 -14.91 -29.92 -6.01
C PRO A 98 -15.58 -31.30 -5.82
N GLY A 99 -16.92 -31.32 -5.91
CA GLY A 99 -17.65 -32.56 -5.87
C GLY A 99 -17.12 -33.47 -6.97
N PRO A 100 -17.20 -34.81 -6.80
CA PRO A 100 -16.79 -35.74 -7.83
C PRO A 100 -17.46 -35.34 -9.13
N ALA A 101 -16.65 -35.17 -10.18
CA ALA A 101 -17.09 -34.77 -11.51
C ALA A 101 -17.83 -35.98 -12.15
N ASP A 102 -19.06 -36.21 -11.71
CA ASP A 102 -19.95 -37.18 -12.32
C ASP A 102 -21.22 -36.50 -12.80
N SER A 103 -21.42 -36.63 -14.13
CA SER A 103 -22.66 -36.48 -14.88
C SER A 103 -22.98 -35.14 -15.49
N ALA A 104 -22.64 -35.07 -16.76
CA ALA A 104 -23.46 -34.54 -17.87
C ALA A 104 -24.67 -33.65 -17.54
N GLY A 105 -24.52 -32.35 -17.89
CA GLY A 105 -25.62 -31.67 -18.57
C GLY A 105 -26.81 -31.25 -17.72
N SER A 106 -26.59 -30.48 -16.67
CA SER A 106 -27.66 -29.62 -16.18
C SER A 106 -27.00 -28.34 -15.62
N ALA A 107 -27.32 -27.19 -16.20
CA ALA A 107 -27.02 -25.92 -15.62
C ALA A 107 -27.82 -25.73 -14.33
N VAL A 108 -27.43 -26.49 -13.30
CA VAL A 108 -27.95 -26.28 -11.95
C VAL A 108 -27.33 -24.95 -11.49
N ALA A 109 -28.18 -23.94 -11.36
CA ALA A 109 -27.83 -22.73 -10.64
C ALA A 109 -27.15 -23.16 -9.33
N PRO A 110 -26.02 -22.49 -8.95
CA PRO A 110 -25.34 -22.87 -7.72
C PRO A 110 -26.37 -22.87 -6.60
N PRO A 111 -26.38 -23.91 -5.73
CA PRO A 111 -27.33 -23.96 -4.65
C PRO A 111 -27.24 -22.66 -3.90
N VAL A 112 -28.34 -21.93 -3.84
CA VAL A 112 -28.51 -20.83 -2.92
C VAL A 112 -28.46 -21.47 -1.54
N VAL A 113 -27.25 -21.64 -1.00
CA VAL A 113 -27.06 -22.00 0.38
C VAL A 113 -27.74 -20.86 1.12
N ALA A 114 -28.88 -21.14 1.75
CA ALA A 114 -29.55 -20.19 2.61
C ALA A 114 -28.55 -19.83 3.70
N GLU A 115 -27.88 -18.72 3.50
CA GLU A 115 -26.76 -18.27 4.32
C GLU A 115 -27.34 -17.95 5.70
N PRO A 116 -26.97 -18.68 6.76
CA PRO A 116 -27.43 -18.37 8.12
C PRO A 116 -26.80 -17.07 8.65
N PHE A 117 -25.94 -16.45 7.84
CA PHE A 117 -25.18 -15.26 8.22
C PHE A 117 -26.04 -14.00 8.22
N GLY A 118 -25.81 -13.18 9.24
CA GLY A 118 -26.57 -11.96 9.41
C GLY A 118 -26.27 -10.87 8.39
N LEU A 119 -24.99 -10.73 7.95
CA LEU A 119 -24.56 -9.76 6.95
C LEU A 119 -23.39 -10.33 6.12
N ARG A 120 -23.32 -9.93 4.86
CA ARG A 120 -22.20 -10.21 3.98
C ARG A 120 -21.29 -8.98 3.93
N LEU A 121 -20.01 -9.14 4.27
CA LEU A 121 -18.98 -8.13 4.20
C LEU A 121 -18.19 -8.32 2.91
N GLU A 122 -18.45 -7.48 1.92
CA GLU A 122 -17.69 -7.44 0.67
C GLU A 122 -16.57 -6.41 0.79
N PHE A 123 -15.35 -6.80 0.45
CA PHE A 123 -14.22 -5.88 0.47
C PHE A 123 -13.44 -5.89 -0.84
N GLN A 124 -12.92 -4.71 -1.20
CA GLN A 124 -12.15 -4.48 -2.41
C GLN A 124 -10.95 -3.60 -2.10
N ALA A 125 -9.76 -4.05 -2.50
CA ALA A 125 -8.57 -3.22 -2.48
C ALA A 125 -8.54 -2.36 -3.76
N THR A 126 -8.76 -1.06 -3.63
CA THR A 126 -8.69 -0.11 -4.74
C THR A 126 -7.26 0.40 -4.96
N GLU A 127 -6.44 0.34 -3.91
CA GLU A 127 -5.00 0.56 -3.97
C GLU A 127 -4.28 -0.39 -3.01
N PHE A 128 -3.30 -1.10 -3.54
CA PHE A 128 -2.40 -1.93 -2.76
C PHE A 128 -1.04 -1.91 -3.44
N SER A 129 -0.23 -0.93 -3.09
CA SER A 129 1.00 -0.63 -3.82
C SER A 129 2.20 -0.46 -2.90
N LEU A 130 3.32 -1.03 -3.34
CA LEU A 130 4.64 -0.85 -2.76
C LEU A 130 5.61 -0.56 -3.90
N ARG A 131 6.37 0.53 -3.82
CA ARG A 131 7.23 1.00 -4.91
C ARG A 131 8.52 1.59 -4.37
N TYR A 132 9.57 1.53 -5.19
CA TYR A 132 10.82 2.26 -5.00
C TYR A 132 10.97 3.36 -6.07
N PRO A 133 10.27 4.49 -5.90
CA PRO A 133 10.20 5.53 -6.94
C PRO A 133 11.55 6.17 -7.25
N LYS A 134 12.52 6.08 -6.35
CA LYS A 134 13.83 6.67 -6.57
C LYS A 134 14.94 5.96 -5.81
N ILE A 135 16.01 5.61 -6.54
CA ILE A 135 17.29 5.21 -5.97
C ILE A 135 18.30 6.32 -6.30
N TYR A 136 18.91 6.91 -5.27
CA TYR A 136 19.80 8.06 -5.43
C TYR A 136 20.98 8.02 -4.46
N ARG A 137 22.01 8.82 -4.75
CA ARG A 137 23.12 9.06 -3.83
C ARG A 137 22.87 10.38 -3.10
N SER A 138 23.05 10.40 -1.79
CA SER A 138 22.87 11.60 -0.96
C SER A 138 23.90 12.67 -1.26
N HIS A 139 25.14 12.24 -1.58
CA HIS A 139 26.28 13.09 -1.93
C HIS A 139 27.18 12.36 -2.90
N VAL A 140 28.13 13.07 -3.52
CA VAL A 140 29.08 12.48 -4.49
C VAL A 140 29.83 11.26 -3.92
N ILE A 141 30.15 11.29 -2.63
CA ILE A 141 30.90 10.25 -1.89
C ILE A 141 29.97 9.41 -0.99
N GLY A 142 28.67 9.70 -0.92
CA GLY A 142 27.70 9.04 -0.04
C GLY A 142 27.19 7.68 -0.55
N GLY A 143 26.73 6.84 0.36
CA GLY A 143 26.03 5.59 0.04
C GLY A 143 24.75 5.83 -0.75
N LYS A 144 24.36 4.84 -1.58
CA LYS A 144 23.05 4.86 -2.26
C LYS A 144 21.93 4.73 -1.23
N LYS A 145 20.86 5.50 -1.42
CA LYS A 145 19.62 5.42 -0.65
C LYS A 145 18.45 5.10 -1.58
N VAL A 146 17.48 4.40 -1.02
CA VAL A 146 16.22 4.06 -1.69
C VAL A 146 15.12 4.88 -1.04
N LYS A 147 14.29 5.56 -1.85
CA LYS A 147 13.00 6.08 -1.41
C LYS A 147 11.97 4.97 -1.59
N ARG A 148 11.24 4.64 -0.54
CA ARG A 148 10.14 3.67 -0.56
C ARG A 148 8.83 4.43 -0.38
N SER A 149 7.81 4.00 -1.11
CA SER A 149 6.43 4.50 -0.99
C SER A 149 5.49 3.31 -0.97
N ALA A 150 4.62 3.27 0.01
CA ALA A 150 3.60 2.24 0.17
C ALA A 150 2.23 2.90 0.32
N GLY A 151 1.19 2.28 -0.23
CA GLY A 151 -0.18 2.75 -0.13
C GLY A 151 -1.17 1.60 -0.08
N VAL A 152 -2.13 1.70 0.83
CA VAL A 152 -3.25 0.77 0.97
C VAL A 152 -4.54 1.56 1.01
N ARG A 153 -5.49 1.19 0.16
CA ARG A 153 -6.85 1.73 0.15
C ARG A 153 -7.83 0.58 -0.01
N VAL A 154 -8.76 0.47 0.91
CA VAL A 154 -9.75 -0.60 0.94
C VAL A 154 -11.13 0.02 1.03
N GLN A 155 -12.03 -0.49 0.20
CA GLN A 155 -13.46 -0.22 0.25
C GLN A 155 -14.17 -1.45 0.82
N VAL A 156 -15.11 -1.24 1.73
CA VAL A 156 -15.91 -2.30 2.34
C VAL A 156 -17.38 -1.96 2.21
N LYS A 157 -18.20 -2.98 1.96
CA LYS A 157 -19.66 -2.90 1.94
C LYS A 157 -20.23 -3.97 2.86
N LEU A 158 -21.21 -3.60 3.69
CA LEU A 158 -22.06 -4.53 4.41
C LEU A 158 -23.38 -4.68 3.64
N VAL A 159 -23.71 -5.89 3.26
CA VAL A 159 -24.88 -6.22 2.45
C VAL A 159 -25.77 -7.17 3.25
N ASP A 160 -27.05 -6.88 3.36
CA ASP A 160 -28.02 -7.85 3.88
C ASP A 160 -28.30 -8.89 2.80
N PRO A 161 -28.00 -10.18 3.03
CA PRO A 161 -28.16 -11.21 2.00
C PRO A 161 -29.63 -11.52 1.69
N ARG A 162 -30.61 -11.05 2.50
CA ARG A 162 -32.02 -11.35 2.32
C ARG A 162 -32.65 -10.57 1.17
N ASP A 163 -32.24 -9.32 1.03
CA ASP A 163 -32.78 -8.38 0.05
C ASP A 163 -31.70 -7.76 -0.86
N GLY A 164 -30.43 -8.04 -0.57
CA GLY A 164 -29.29 -7.50 -1.30
C GLY A 164 -29.05 -6.02 -1.02
N LEU A 165 -29.66 -5.43 -0.01
CA LEU A 165 -29.47 -4.04 0.33
C LEU A 165 -28.10 -3.78 0.97
N VAL A 166 -27.43 -2.71 0.53
CA VAL A 166 -26.22 -2.22 1.16
C VAL A 166 -26.61 -1.46 2.43
N VAL A 167 -26.32 -2.05 3.58
CA VAL A 167 -26.59 -1.48 4.91
C VAL A 167 -25.58 -0.40 5.27
N TRP A 168 -24.32 -0.61 4.84
CA TRP A 168 -23.24 0.32 5.11
C TRP A 168 -22.14 0.19 4.06
N MET A 169 -21.47 1.28 3.78
CA MET A 169 -20.30 1.32 2.90
C MET A 169 -19.29 2.33 3.43
N GLY A 170 -18.03 1.96 3.41
CA GLY A 170 -16.93 2.84 3.80
C GLY A 170 -15.68 2.60 2.96
N GLU A 171 -14.82 3.60 2.92
CA GLU A 171 -13.50 3.54 2.31
C GLU A 171 -12.49 4.18 3.25
N ALA A 172 -11.33 3.55 3.40
CA ALA A 172 -10.21 4.10 4.14
C ALA A 172 -8.92 3.92 3.37
N SER A 173 -7.97 4.84 3.57
CA SER A 173 -6.67 4.79 2.92
C SER A 173 -5.56 5.27 3.83
N LYS A 174 -4.40 4.62 3.75
CA LYS A 174 -3.16 5.01 4.43
C LYS A 174 -1.99 4.91 3.48
N SER A 175 -1.03 5.79 3.68
CA SER A 175 0.22 5.79 2.92
C SER A 175 1.42 5.93 3.85
N TYR A 176 2.57 5.45 3.38
CA TYR A 176 3.83 5.50 4.11
C TYR A 176 4.97 5.79 3.14
N ASP A 177 5.81 6.73 3.50
CA ASP A 177 7.02 7.09 2.76
C ASP A 177 8.22 7.07 3.70
N ASP A 178 9.28 6.39 3.29
CA ASP A 178 10.56 6.45 4.01
C ASP A 178 11.77 6.38 3.08
N ARG A 179 12.95 6.33 3.70
CA ARG A 179 14.24 6.24 3.01
C ARG A 179 15.16 5.32 3.79
N PHE A 180 15.75 4.36 3.11
CA PHE A 180 16.68 3.43 3.71
C PHE A 180 17.94 3.21 2.85
N PRO A 181 19.04 2.68 3.43
CA PRO A 181 20.26 2.37 2.68
C PRO A 181 20.02 1.31 1.62
N TYR A 182 20.58 1.48 0.43
CA TYR A 182 20.43 0.52 -0.68
C TYR A 182 20.89 -0.89 -0.34
N GLY A 183 21.92 -1.03 0.50
CA GLY A 183 22.44 -2.34 0.93
C GLY A 183 21.42 -3.18 1.71
N MET A 184 20.38 -2.57 2.27
CA MET A 184 19.35 -3.26 3.07
C MET A 184 18.17 -3.77 2.22
N ILE A 185 18.20 -3.61 0.89
CA ILE A 185 17.06 -4.05 0.04
C ILE A 185 16.74 -5.53 0.27
N GLY A 186 17.75 -6.41 0.34
CA GLY A 186 17.55 -7.84 0.56
C GLY A 186 16.79 -8.12 1.86
N GLU A 187 17.18 -7.50 2.96
CA GLU A 187 16.53 -7.64 4.27
C GLU A 187 15.11 -7.06 4.29
N VAL A 188 14.93 -5.92 3.61
CA VAL A 188 13.64 -5.24 3.55
C VAL A 188 12.61 -5.98 2.68
N GLU A 189 13.08 -6.68 1.62
CA GLU A 189 12.27 -7.51 0.72
C GLU A 189 12.10 -8.95 1.21
N GLU A 190 12.68 -9.30 2.35
CA GLU A 190 12.51 -10.63 2.93
C GLU A 190 11.05 -10.88 3.30
N GLY A 191 10.44 -11.90 2.73
CA GLY A 191 9.04 -12.26 2.95
C GLY A 191 8.54 -13.30 1.97
N LEU A 192 7.44 -13.97 2.36
CA LEU A 192 6.79 -15.03 1.57
C LEU A 192 5.97 -14.47 0.41
N TYR A 193 5.51 -13.23 0.52
CA TYR A 193 4.54 -12.63 -0.40
C TYR A 193 5.21 -11.90 -1.56
N GLU A 194 4.75 -12.16 -2.79
CA GLU A 194 5.27 -11.48 -3.98
C GLU A 194 5.08 -9.96 -3.94
N PHE A 195 3.98 -9.47 -3.37
CA PHE A 195 3.72 -8.04 -3.27
C PHE A 195 4.72 -7.29 -2.37
N THR A 196 5.52 -7.99 -1.55
CA THR A 196 6.59 -7.38 -0.74
C THR A 196 7.88 -7.11 -1.52
N LYS A 197 7.95 -7.58 -2.78
CA LYS A 197 9.10 -7.45 -3.68
C LYS A 197 8.73 -6.52 -4.85
N PRO A 198 8.77 -5.20 -4.65
CA PRO A 198 8.37 -4.27 -5.71
C PRO A 198 9.26 -4.43 -6.94
N PRO A 199 8.69 -4.30 -8.14
CA PRO A 199 9.46 -4.34 -9.37
C PRO A 199 10.51 -3.24 -9.33
N ARG A 200 11.77 -3.62 -9.56
CA ARG A 200 12.87 -2.66 -9.69
C ARG A 200 12.76 -2.03 -11.07
N GLU A 201 12.56 -0.71 -11.12
CA GLU A 201 12.72 -0.02 -12.40
C GLU A 201 14.16 -0.28 -12.92
N SER A 202 14.28 -1.16 -13.87
CA SER A 202 15.51 -1.31 -14.63
C SER A 202 15.75 0.03 -15.32
N ARG A 203 16.87 0.67 -14.98
CA ARG A 203 17.29 1.92 -15.64
C ARG A 203 17.31 1.65 -17.13
N ASN A 204 16.35 2.23 -17.83
CA ASN A 204 16.16 2.00 -19.26
C ASN A 204 17.29 2.72 -20.01
N TRP A 205 18.45 2.05 -20.08
CA TRP A 205 19.66 2.55 -20.75
C TRP A 205 19.39 2.88 -22.21
N GLY A 206 18.40 2.22 -22.82
CA GLY A 206 17.97 2.51 -24.19
C GLY A 206 17.58 3.96 -24.41
N LYS A 207 16.87 4.58 -23.45
CA LYS A 207 16.46 6.00 -23.53
C LYS A 207 17.64 6.99 -23.49
N ILE A 208 18.80 6.57 -23.02
CA ILE A 208 20.01 7.41 -22.95
C ILE A 208 20.96 7.07 -24.08
N VAL A 209 21.13 5.79 -24.39
CA VAL A 209 22.07 5.32 -25.42
C VAL A 209 21.58 5.67 -26.81
N GLU A 210 20.27 5.59 -27.06
CA GLU A 210 19.69 5.86 -28.36
C GLU A 210 19.96 7.30 -28.88
N PRO A 211 19.67 8.39 -28.13
CA PRO A 211 19.99 9.74 -28.60
C PRO A 211 21.49 9.98 -28.72
N VAL A 212 22.32 9.39 -27.87
CA VAL A 212 23.80 9.53 -27.97
C VAL A 212 24.33 8.82 -29.18
N ALA A 213 23.87 7.63 -29.48
CA ALA A 213 24.26 6.88 -30.67
C ALA A 213 23.84 7.60 -31.95
N VAL A 214 22.59 8.08 -32.01
CA VAL A 214 22.08 8.83 -33.18
C VAL A 214 22.88 10.12 -33.39
N SER A 215 23.14 10.88 -32.32
CA SER A 215 23.95 12.10 -32.40
C SER A 215 25.37 11.82 -32.86
N GLY A 216 26.00 10.75 -32.39
CA GLY A 216 27.35 10.33 -32.82
C GLY A 216 27.43 9.97 -34.29
N ILE A 217 26.41 9.26 -34.80
CA ILE A 217 26.31 8.93 -36.23
C ILE A 217 26.18 10.19 -37.09
N ILE A 218 25.29 11.12 -36.70
CA ILE A 218 25.10 12.37 -37.43
C ILE A 218 26.39 13.21 -37.47
N VAL A 219 27.06 13.38 -36.35
CA VAL A 219 28.32 14.11 -36.28
C VAL A 219 29.41 13.41 -37.15
N GLY A 220 29.47 12.07 -37.09
CA GLY A 220 30.38 11.29 -37.91
C GLY A 220 30.13 11.46 -39.41
N LEU A 221 28.89 11.43 -39.86
CA LEU A 221 28.51 11.66 -41.25
C LEU A 221 28.85 13.10 -41.73
N ILE A 222 28.56 14.09 -40.89
CA ILE A 222 28.94 15.49 -41.17
C ILE A 222 30.47 15.61 -41.34
N TYR A 223 31.21 15.03 -40.41
CA TYR A 223 32.68 15.05 -40.48
C TYR A 223 33.20 14.39 -41.77
N LEU A 224 32.71 13.22 -42.16
CA LEU A 224 33.09 12.52 -43.38
C LEU A 224 32.73 13.32 -44.63
N PHE A 225 31.55 13.98 -44.63
CA PHE A 225 31.14 14.81 -45.76
C PHE A 225 32.10 16.00 -46.00
N PHE A 226 32.46 16.70 -44.94
CA PHE A 226 33.37 17.85 -45.07
C PHE A 226 34.82 17.45 -45.26
N SER A 227 35.26 16.30 -44.71
CA SER A 227 36.61 15.77 -44.93
C SER A 227 36.86 15.36 -46.39
N ASN A 228 35.83 14.89 -47.06
CA ASN A 228 35.95 14.44 -48.46
C ASN A 228 35.83 15.57 -49.52
N GLN A 229 35.54 16.81 -49.08
CA GLN A 229 35.47 17.99 -49.94
C GLN A 229 36.78 18.80 -50.00
N SER A 230 37.84 18.35 -49.32
CA SER A 230 39.11 19.08 -49.19
C SER A 230 40.20 18.62 -50.16
N ASP A 231 39.89 17.81 -51.19
CA ASP A 231 40.81 17.44 -52.30
C ASP A 231 40.49 18.19 -53.59
#